data_80a10db949ab05010092a29103a52153
#
_entry.id   80a10db949ab05010092a29103a52153
#
_cell.length_a   1.000
_cell.length_b   1.000
_cell.length_c   1.000
_cell.angle_alpha   90.00
_cell.angle_beta   90.00
_cell.angle_gamma   90.00
#
_symmetry.space_group_name_H-M   'P 1'
#
loop_
_entity.id
_entity.type
_entity.pdbx_description
1 polymer ?
#
loop_
_entity_poly.entity_id
_entity_poly.type
_entity_poly.pdbx_seq_one_letter_code
_entity_poly.pdbx_strand_id
1 'polypeptide(L)'
;MATPIIANDIQSMFRMEKDGNEKWLAWDKDVDVARSPIAGNTERRFYYTGDGEPRTSDYDTATAGVGPYPSGCFVLGVSPPITKPTVVASGGSGTAVTRSYVYTFVTPWGEESAPSPPSAVTTGMPVGSTWSLSLLDLPPANAGTITGAAKNVPSAGYVTLTLNSVFGLRAYEQITFAAVGGMTDLNGTFELFSVNSNTTQAVVTLSTAQTYTSGGTWTRQAPHNTTAMTKRIYRTLTSSSGTEYHYLVTVAANTTTYSDTATDETLSAGEPLPSATWSMPPANMRGIIIMANGIGCGFFGNEVCFSEAFKPYAWPEAYRQSYDQDIVAIGITGTTLVGMTEGNPFTITGVDPVTMGGGMEKLGVAWPCMAKRGVASFAFGVGYPAPQGLVILGVSSDVVTKDLFTQKEWAELNPDTFIAASADNRYYSGYSADNSGLMFVVDKTEAASFIKVNQRISAIWADPWTGKLYVAVDKKIYQWEGDAGTKLSYEWKSKCFIFPAPVNYGAVKLDTDFSMSGDEVGAAQIAFDGLVASNQALINGGKMNDGLADPAFGEYEIGGDEMQPLPPLAIDSLQFQIFTDGLLKYSRKVTSSRAFRLPSGYKSDNCEIVLSGNVKVSAAVIAETMDGLKEV
;
A
#
# COMPACT_ATOMS: atom_id res chain seq x y z
N MET A 1 17.43 4.75 -7.82
CA MET A 1 16.44 4.58 -8.90
C MET A 1 16.17 3.09 -9.06
N ALA A 2 14.91 2.67 -9.10
CA ALA A 2 14.51 1.31 -9.45
C ALA A 2 13.49 1.38 -10.60
N THR A 3 13.50 0.37 -11.47
CA THR A 3 12.58 0.30 -12.61
C THR A 3 11.86 -1.04 -12.56
N PRO A 4 10.70 -1.14 -11.90
CA PRO A 4 9.87 -2.33 -11.92
C PRO A 4 9.37 -2.62 -13.34
N ILE A 5 9.20 -3.90 -13.66
CA ILE A 5 8.60 -4.30 -14.93
C ILE A 5 7.07 -4.18 -14.75
N ILE A 6 6.48 -3.12 -15.31
CA ILE A 6 5.04 -2.87 -15.26
C ILE A 6 4.60 -2.19 -16.56
N ALA A 7 3.44 -2.60 -17.09
CA ALA A 7 2.93 -2.09 -18.37
C ALA A 7 2.35 -0.67 -18.25
N ASN A 8 1.59 -0.41 -17.20
CA ASN A 8 0.91 0.85 -16.92
C ASN A 8 1.69 1.73 -15.92
N ASP A 9 1.17 2.89 -15.59
CA ASP A 9 1.74 3.74 -14.53
C ASP A 9 1.61 3.06 -13.17
N ILE A 10 2.65 3.21 -12.35
CA ILE A 10 2.66 2.69 -10.98
C ILE A 10 1.67 3.49 -10.14
N GLN A 11 0.66 2.84 -9.59
CA GLN A 11 -0.28 3.45 -8.65
C GLN A 11 0.04 3.12 -7.19
N SER A 12 0.59 1.94 -6.93
CA SER A 12 1.03 1.54 -5.59
C SER A 12 2.38 0.85 -5.67
N MET A 13 3.20 1.02 -4.66
CA MET A 13 4.53 0.44 -4.61
C MET A 13 4.91 0.06 -3.18
N PHE A 14 5.76 -0.95 -3.06
CA PHE A 14 6.21 -1.46 -1.78
C PHE A 14 7.63 -2.02 -1.89
N ARG A 15 8.51 -1.65 -0.95
CA ARG A 15 9.90 -2.13 -0.91
C ARG A 15 10.04 -3.33 -0.01
N MET A 16 10.65 -4.37 -0.52
CA MET A 16 11.07 -5.55 0.23
C MET A 16 12.57 -5.69 0.25
N GLU A 17 13.09 -6.21 1.35
CA GLU A 17 14.50 -6.54 1.50
C GLU A 17 14.65 -7.84 2.29
N LYS A 18 15.52 -8.72 1.79
CA LYS A 18 15.91 -9.95 2.46
C LYS A 18 17.38 -10.21 2.16
N ASP A 19 18.19 -10.38 3.22
CA ASP A 19 19.63 -10.69 3.12
C ASP A 19 20.41 -9.72 2.21
N GLY A 20 20.09 -8.40 2.30
CA GLY A 20 20.72 -7.35 1.50
C GLY A 20 20.19 -7.23 0.06
N ASN A 21 19.27 -8.11 -0.35
CA ASN A 21 18.65 -8.05 -1.67
C ASN A 21 17.37 -7.21 -1.61
N GLU A 22 17.39 -6.07 -2.30
CA GLU A 22 16.24 -5.18 -2.42
C GLU A 22 15.41 -5.52 -3.67
N LYS A 23 14.08 -5.57 -3.50
CA LYS A 23 13.10 -5.72 -4.57
C LYS A 23 11.94 -4.76 -4.38
N TRP A 24 11.37 -4.33 -5.49
CA TRP A 24 10.22 -3.45 -5.53
C TRP A 24 9.01 -4.20 -6.10
N LEU A 25 7.95 -4.22 -5.31
CA LEU A 25 6.62 -4.62 -5.76
C LEU A 25 5.93 -3.37 -6.29
N ALA A 26 5.21 -3.49 -7.40
CA ALA A 26 4.51 -2.37 -8.02
C ALA A 26 3.19 -2.85 -8.65
N TRP A 27 2.16 -2.03 -8.51
CA TRP A 27 0.82 -2.28 -9.05
C TRP A 27 0.33 -1.05 -9.84
N ASP A 28 -0.44 -1.31 -10.87
CA ASP A 28 -1.21 -0.30 -11.61
C ASP A 28 -2.60 -0.06 -11.03
N LYS A 29 -2.79 -0.41 -9.77
CA LYS A 29 -4.03 -0.32 -8.99
C LYS A 29 -3.75 0.30 -7.62
N ASP A 30 -4.82 0.72 -6.95
CA ASP A 30 -4.79 1.19 -5.56
C ASP A 30 -4.70 -0.01 -4.60
N VAL A 31 -3.48 -0.34 -4.18
CA VAL A 31 -3.15 -1.48 -3.31
C VAL A 31 -2.59 -0.99 -1.99
N ASP A 32 -3.19 -1.45 -0.90
CA ASP A 32 -2.71 -1.24 0.45
C ASP A 32 -1.86 -2.44 0.88
N VAL A 33 -0.69 -2.19 1.44
CA VAL A 33 0.24 -3.25 1.85
C VAL A 33 0.63 -3.09 3.32
N ALA A 34 0.53 -4.17 4.06
CA ALA A 34 0.92 -4.24 5.47
C ALA A 34 1.97 -5.34 5.68
N ARG A 35 3.03 -5.04 6.43
CA ARG A 35 4.06 -6.02 6.81
C ARG A 35 3.56 -6.91 7.95
N SER A 36 4.10 -8.12 8.06
CA SER A 36 3.81 -9.02 9.17
C SER A 36 4.17 -8.36 10.52
N PRO A 37 3.27 -8.44 11.51
CA PRO A 37 3.52 -7.92 12.85
C PRO A 37 4.42 -8.85 13.68
N ILE A 38 4.75 -10.03 13.16
CA ILE A 38 5.52 -11.03 13.88
C ILE A 38 7.00 -10.63 13.85
N ALA A 39 7.57 -10.37 15.04
CA ALA A 39 8.98 -10.08 15.18
C ALA A 39 9.82 -11.30 14.75
N GLY A 40 10.95 -11.05 14.05
CA GLY A 40 11.84 -12.12 13.59
C GLY A 40 11.30 -12.93 12.41
N ASN A 41 10.29 -12.45 11.70
CA ASN A 41 9.80 -13.08 10.48
C ASN A 41 10.88 -13.06 9.37
N THR A 42 11.63 -14.15 9.27
CA THR A 42 12.71 -14.31 8.28
C THR A 42 12.22 -14.44 6.86
N GLU A 43 10.97 -14.86 6.68
CA GLU A 43 10.32 -15.01 5.36
C GLU A 43 9.89 -13.68 4.77
N ARG A 44 9.86 -12.60 5.61
CA ARG A 44 9.40 -11.27 5.20
C ARG A 44 7.97 -11.28 4.67
N ARG A 45 7.05 -11.95 5.36
CA ARG A 45 5.63 -12.00 4.97
C ARG A 45 4.98 -10.62 4.99
N PHE A 46 4.06 -10.42 4.07
CA PHE A 46 3.24 -9.22 3.96
C PHE A 46 1.82 -9.58 3.50
N TYR A 47 0.92 -8.66 3.71
CA TYR A 47 -0.51 -8.79 3.42
C TYR A 47 -0.93 -7.60 2.58
N TYR A 48 -1.83 -7.80 1.61
CA TYR A 48 -2.27 -6.69 0.78
C TYR A 48 -3.72 -6.85 0.30
N THR A 49 -4.34 -5.71 0.00
CA THR A 49 -5.72 -5.58 -0.49
C THR A 49 -5.76 -4.58 -1.65
N GLY A 50 -6.77 -4.69 -2.52
CA GLY A 50 -6.94 -3.79 -3.67
C GLY A 50 -6.58 -4.40 -5.01
N ASP A 51 -5.99 -5.60 -5.03
CA ASP A 51 -5.72 -6.38 -6.24
C ASP A 51 -6.56 -7.67 -6.29
N GLY A 52 -7.88 -7.51 -6.22
CA GLY A 52 -8.84 -8.60 -6.04
C GLY A 52 -9.11 -8.87 -4.56
N GLU A 53 -9.31 -10.15 -4.21
CA GLU A 53 -9.44 -10.61 -2.84
C GLU A 53 -8.20 -10.29 -1.99
N PRO A 54 -8.33 -10.20 -0.64
CA PRO A 54 -7.19 -10.01 0.24
C PRO A 54 -6.15 -11.12 0.06
N ARG A 55 -4.88 -10.74 -0.04
CA ARG A 55 -3.77 -11.63 -0.38
C ARG A 55 -2.64 -11.57 0.65
N THR A 56 -1.85 -12.61 0.68
CA THR A 56 -0.62 -12.71 1.44
C THR A 56 0.50 -13.26 0.57
N SER A 57 1.74 -12.88 0.85
CA SER A 57 2.91 -13.47 0.22
C SER A 57 4.12 -13.34 1.16
N ASP A 58 5.22 -13.96 0.77
CA ASP A 58 6.54 -13.75 1.36
C ASP A 58 7.53 -13.22 0.31
N TYR A 59 8.75 -12.91 0.75
CA TYR A 59 9.77 -12.36 -0.16
C TYR A 59 10.05 -13.29 -1.33
N ASP A 60 10.28 -14.58 -1.07
CA ASP A 60 10.72 -15.55 -2.08
C ASP A 60 9.61 -15.82 -3.10
N THR A 61 8.38 -16.01 -2.64
CA THR A 61 7.20 -16.21 -3.50
C THR A 61 6.89 -14.95 -4.34
N ALA A 62 6.91 -13.77 -3.71
CA ALA A 62 6.56 -12.52 -4.40
C ALA A 62 7.60 -12.09 -5.42
N THR A 63 8.89 -12.47 -5.23
CA THR A 63 9.98 -12.02 -6.08
C THR A 63 10.58 -13.12 -6.95
N ALA A 64 9.86 -14.24 -7.11
CA ALA A 64 10.28 -15.34 -7.96
C ALA A 64 10.35 -14.91 -9.45
N GLY A 65 11.41 -15.32 -10.15
CA GLY A 65 11.59 -15.01 -11.58
C GLY A 65 12.04 -13.57 -11.86
N VAL A 66 11.68 -13.07 -13.03
CA VAL A 66 12.15 -11.75 -13.56
C VAL A 66 11.17 -10.59 -13.34
N GLY A 67 10.03 -10.82 -12.70
CA GLY A 67 8.95 -9.82 -12.56
C GLY A 67 7.95 -9.82 -13.72
N PRO A 68 6.88 -9.02 -13.71
CA PRO A 68 6.61 -8.00 -12.66
C PRO A 68 6.39 -8.61 -11.28
N TYR A 69 6.67 -7.83 -10.24
CA TYR A 69 6.48 -8.24 -8.85
C TYR A 69 5.29 -7.51 -8.21
N PRO A 70 4.47 -8.21 -7.35
CA PRO A 70 4.62 -9.60 -6.92
C PRO A 70 4.33 -10.60 -8.04
N SER A 71 5.20 -11.60 -8.23
CA SER A 71 5.01 -12.66 -9.20
C SER A 71 4.18 -13.84 -8.67
N GLY A 72 4.06 -13.97 -7.35
CA GLY A 72 3.27 -14.99 -6.68
C GLY A 72 2.66 -14.50 -5.37
N CYS A 73 1.50 -15.06 -5.03
CA CYS A 73 0.78 -14.76 -3.80
C CYS A 73 -0.12 -15.93 -3.42
N PHE A 74 -0.70 -15.85 -2.23
CA PHE A 74 -1.78 -16.72 -1.76
C PHE A 74 -2.96 -15.87 -1.29
N VAL A 75 -4.16 -16.46 -1.27
CA VAL A 75 -5.31 -15.84 -0.63
C VAL A 75 -5.04 -15.66 0.87
N LEU A 76 -5.45 -14.51 1.43
CA LEU A 76 -5.33 -14.27 2.86
C LEU A 76 -6.38 -15.06 3.65
N GLY A 77 -5.92 -15.81 4.65
CA GLY A 77 -6.73 -16.69 5.46
C GLY A 77 -6.81 -18.10 4.90
N VAL A 78 -7.36 -18.99 5.69
CA VAL A 78 -7.45 -20.42 5.38
C VAL A 78 -8.92 -20.82 5.28
N SER A 79 -9.33 -21.35 4.11
CA SER A 79 -10.71 -21.81 3.89
C SER A 79 -11.02 -22.96 4.84
N PRO A 80 -12.11 -22.90 5.65
CA PRO A 80 -12.48 -23.95 6.55
C PRO A 80 -13.01 -25.17 5.79
N PRO A 81 -12.88 -26.38 6.34
CA PRO A 81 -13.61 -27.54 5.86
C PRO A 81 -15.14 -27.32 5.97
N ILE A 82 -15.89 -27.84 5.02
CA ILE A 82 -17.35 -27.66 4.96
C ILE A 82 -18.15 -28.93 5.28
N THR A 83 -17.49 -30.09 5.21
CA THR A 83 -18.14 -31.38 5.47
C THR A 83 -17.91 -31.81 6.91
N LYS A 84 -19.01 -32.11 7.62
CA LYS A 84 -18.91 -32.72 8.95
C LYS A 84 -18.37 -34.15 8.85
N PRO A 85 -17.44 -34.56 9.75
CA PRO A 85 -16.97 -35.95 9.74
C PRO A 85 -18.10 -36.91 10.14
N THR A 86 -18.10 -38.08 9.52
CA THR A 86 -18.93 -39.20 9.95
C THR A 86 -18.11 -40.08 10.89
N VAL A 87 -18.69 -40.45 12.05
CA VAL A 87 -17.98 -41.17 13.10
C VAL A 87 -18.71 -42.48 13.43
N VAL A 88 -17.98 -43.57 13.50
CA VAL A 88 -18.48 -44.86 13.90
C VAL A 88 -17.57 -45.42 15.00
N ALA A 89 -18.16 -45.71 16.16
CA ALA A 89 -17.43 -46.37 17.26
C ALA A 89 -17.61 -47.89 17.20
N SER A 90 -16.55 -48.62 17.48
CA SER A 90 -16.55 -50.08 17.49
C SER A 90 -15.65 -50.64 18.57
N GLY A 91 -16.02 -51.81 19.10
CA GLY A 91 -15.26 -52.49 20.15
C GLY A 91 -15.27 -51.76 21.48
N GLY A 92 -14.35 -52.15 22.34
CA GLY A 92 -14.09 -51.49 23.62
C GLY A 92 -14.91 -52.00 24.82
N SER A 93 -14.63 -51.42 25.96
CA SER A 93 -15.26 -51.74 27.25
C SER A 93 -15.37 -50.48 28.14
N GLY A 94 -16.13 -50.60 29.26
CA GLY A 94 -16.34 -49.53 30.24
C GLY A 94 -17.74 -48.94 30.16
N THR A 95 -17.95 -47.81 30.83
CA THR A 95 -19.19 -47.06 30.77
C THR A 95 -19.22 -46.24 29.46
N ALA A 96 -20.28 -46.34 28.71
CA ALA A 96 -20.41 -45.65 27.43
C ALA A 96 -20.21 -44.13 27.58
N VAL A 97 -19.45 -43.56 26.67
CA VAL A 97 -19.17 -42.12 26.55
C VAL A 97 -19.63 -41.60 25.20
N THR A 98 -19.85 -40.31 25.13
CA THR A 98 -20.19 -39.61 23.87
C THR A 98 -19.03 -38.76 23.40
N ARG A 99 -18.77 -38.81 22.10
CA ARG A 99 -17.72 -38.01 21.46
C ARG A 99 -18.24 -37.32 20.22
N SER A 100 -17.73 -36.11 19.96
CA SER A 100 -17.87 -35.37 18.72
C SER A 100 -16.50 -34.95 18.23
N TYR A 101 -16.35 -34.78 16.93
CA TYR A 101 -15.10 -34.45 16.27
C TYR A 101 -15.28 -33.30 15.31
N VAL A 102 -14.23 -32.45 15.24
CA VAL A 102 -14.05 -31.42 14.19
C VAL A 102 -12.64 -31.53 13.66
N TYR A 103 -12.39 -30.95 12.52
CA TYR A 103 -11.04 -30.85 11.96
C TYR A 103 -10.84 -29.51 11.27
N THR A 104 -9.57 -29.08 11.16
CA THR A 104 -9.13 -27.83 10.56
C THR A 104 -8.11 -28.11 9.47
N PHE A 105 -7.89 -27.15 8.58
CA PHE A 105 -6.73 -27.14 7.68
C PHE A 105 -5.65 -26.24 8.28
N VAL A 106 -4.39 -26.62 8.11
CA VAL A 106 -3.22 -25.86 8.57
C VAL A 106 -2.24 -25.72 7.42
N THR A 107 -1.91 -24.48 7.05
CA THR A 107 -0.95 -24.17 6.00
C THR A 107 0.48 -24.53 6.45
N PRO A 108 1.47 -24.59 5.52
CA PRO A 108 2.88 -24.74 5.87
C PRO A 108 3.42 -23.64 6.80
N TRP A 109 2.76 -22.48 6.80
CA TRP A 109 3.09 -21.35 7.67
C TRP A 109 2.51 -21.46 9.08
N GLY A 110 1.80 -22.55 9.39
CA GLY A 110 1.13 -22.75 10.68
C GLY A 110 -0.18 -21.98 10.83
N GLU A 111 -0.70 -21.42 9.76
CA GLU A 111 -2.00 -20.72 9.76
C GLU A 111 -3.12 -21.73 9.76
N GLU A 112 -4.02 -21.66 10.74
CA GLU A 112 -5.10 -22.63 10.97
C GLU A 112 -6.46 -22.03 10.59
N SER A 113 -7.29 -22.85 9.93
CA SER A 113 -8.66 -22.48 9.56
C SER A 113 -9.63 -22.55 10.74
N ALA A 114 -10.82 -21.95 10.60
CA ALA A 114 -11.96 -22.35 11.41
C ALA A 114 -12.23 -23.88 11.24
N PRO A 115 -12.85 -24.52 12.25
CA PRO A 115 -13.13 -25.95 12.19
C PRO A 115 -14.26 -26.30 11.20
N SER A 116 -14.30 -27.56 10.79
CA SER A 116 -15.47 -28.14 10.12
C SER A 116 -16.71 -28.05 10.97
N PRO A 117 -17.90 -28.19 10.39
CA PRO A 117 -19.10 -28.48 11.16
C PRO A 117 -18.86 -29.73 12.04
N PRO A 118 -19.36 -29.76 13.30
CA PRO A 118 -19.12 -30.87 14.21
C PRO A 118 -19.78 -32.16 13.70
N SER A 119 -19.14 -33.30 13.95
CA SER A 119 -19.75 -34.60 13.73
C SER A 119 -21.01 -34.76 14.56
N ALA A 120 -21.89 -35.68 14.17
CA ALA A 120 -22.92 -36.15 15.09
C ALA A 120 -22.27 -36.67 16.38
N VAL A 121 -22.94 -36.45 17.51
CA VAL A 121 -22.55 -37.04 18.78
C VAL A 121 -22.67 -38.54 18.68
N THR A 122 -21.57 -39.26 18.84
CA THR A 122 -21.52 -40.70 18.70
C THR A 122 -21.23 -41.32 20.06
N THR A 123 -21.97 -42.38 20.39
CA THR A 123 -21.80 -43.14 21.66
C THR A 123 -20.93 -44.35 21.42
N GLY A 124 -19.99 -44.61 22.31
CA GLY A 124 -19.10 -45.77 22.27
C GLY A 124 -18.45 -46.04 23.63
N MET A 125 -17.58 -47.02 23.69
CA MET A 125 -16.86 -47.39 24.90
C MET A 125 -15.57 -46.59 25.02
N PRO A 126 -15.12 -46.20 26.24
CA PRO A 126 -13.92 -45.36 26.41
C PRO A 126 -12.61 -46.11 26.26
N VAL A 127 -12.56 -47.41 26.59
CA VAL A 127 -11.31 -48.19 26.69
C VAL A 127 -11.27 -49.23 25.56
N GLY A 128 -10.17 -49.21 24.75
CA GLY A 128 -9.92 -50.18 23.69
C GLY A 128 -10.91 -50.12 22.52
N SER A 129 -11.68 -49.07 22.39
CA SER A 129 -12.53 -48.80 21.21
C SER A 129 -11.76 -48.09 20.11
N THR A 130 -12.22 -48.33 18.91
CA THR A 130 -11.79 -47.56 17.72
C THR A 130 -12.92 -46.66 17.25
N TRP A 131 -12.62 -45.37 17.10
CA TRP A 131 -13.54 -44.39 16.56
C TRP A 131 -13.11 -44.02 15.15
N SER A 132 -13.80 -44.57 14.16
CA SER A 132 -13.46 -44.41 12.76
C SER A 132 -14.14 -43.13 12.19
N LEU A 133 -13.33 -42.20 11.77
CA LEU A 133 -13.77 -40.96 11.11
C LEU A 133 -13.67 -41.17 9.58
N SER A 134 -14.63 -40.64 8.85
CA SER A 134 -14.66 -40.59 7.40
C SER A 134 -15.27 -39.30 6.87
N LEU A 135 -15.21 -39.06 5.57
CA LEU A 135 -15.69 -37.86 4.90
C LEU A 135 -14.93 -36.58 5.31
N LEU A 136 -13.62 -36.69 5.56
CA LEU A 136 -12.79 -35.52 5.75
C LEU A 136 -12.50 -34.88 4.39
N ASP A 137 -12.80 -33.58 4.23
CA ASP A 137 -12.59 -32.85 2.97
C ASP A 137 -11.13 -32.89 2.52
N LEU A 138 -10.92 -32.91 1.22
CA LEU A 138 -9.63 -32.56 0.63
C LEU A 138 -9.39 -31.04 0.73
N PRO A 139 -8.14 -30.56 0.63
CA PRO A 139 -7.87 -29.12 0.54
C PRO A 139 -8.65 -28.46 -0.61
N PRO A 140 -8.95 -27.14 -0.51
CA PRO A 140 -9.60 -26.43 -1.60
C PRO A 140 -8.76 -26.48 -2.87
N ALA A 141 -9.41 -26.68 -4.02
CA ALA A 141 -8.74 -26.74 -5.31
C ALA A 141 -8.31 -25.32 -5.77
N ASN A 142 -7.12 -25.24 -6.36
CA ASN A 142 -6.60 -24.00 -6.95
C ASN A 142 -6.89 -23.86 -8.44
N ALA A 143 -7.29 -24.96 -9.07
CA ALA A 143 -7.66 -25.04 -10.49
C ALA A 143 -8.64 -26.18 -10.73
N GLY A 144 -9.31 -26.15 -11.86
CA GLY A 144 -10.24 -27.21 -12.26
C GLY A 144 -10.79 -27.02 -13.66
N THR A 145 -11.90 -27.68 -13.94
CA THR A 145 -12.54 -27.67 -15.26
C THR A 145 -13.94 -27.04 -15.23
N ILE A 146 -14.33 -26.46 -16.35
CA ILE A 146 -15.67 -25.97 -16.60
C ILE A 146 -16.47 -27.10 -17.23
N THR A 147 -17.60 -27.44 -16.66
CA THR A 147 -18.50 -28.48 -17.15
C THR A 147 -19.76 -27.92 -17.85
N GLY A 148 -20.00 -26.62 -17.69
CA GLY A 148 -21.11 -25.93 -18.35
C GLY A 148 -21.02 -24.41 -18.17
N ALA A 149 -21.61 -23.66 -19.09
CA ALA A 149 -21.81 -22.23 -18.95
C ALA A 149 -23.13 -21.79 -19.60
N ALA A 150 -23.87 -20.92 -18.91
CA ALA A 150 -25.13 -20.38 -19.37
C ALA A 150 -25.10 -18.85 -19.34
N LYS A 151 -25.25 -18.22 -20.51
CA LYS A 151 -25.35 -16.75 -20.63
C LYS A 151 -26.71 -16.24 -20.20
N ASN A 152 -26.74 -14.97 -19.75
CA ASN A 152 -27.93 -14.28 -19.28
C ASN A 152 -28.60 -14.97 -18.08
N VAL A 153 -27.85 -15.63 -17.25
CA VAL A 153 -28.27 -16.26 -16.00
C VAL A 153 -27.40 -15.71 -14.86
N PRO A 154 -27.98 -15.16 -13.79
CA PRO A 154 -29.41 -15.01 -13.46
C PRO A 154 -30.16 -13.95 -14.27
N SER A 155 -29.45 -13.04 -14.94
CA SER A 155 -30.06 -12.00 -15.79
C SER A 155 -29.12 -11.60 -16.93
N ALA A 156 -29.56 -10.72 -17.83
CA ALA A 156 -28.74 -10.18 -18.90
C ALA A 156 -27.45 -9.55 -18.32
N GLY A 157 -26.32 -9.78 -18.97
CA GLY A 157 -25.01 -9.30 -18.51
C GLY A 157 -24.27 -10.23 -17.54
N TYR A 158 -24.81 -11.40 -17.24
CA TYR A 158 -24.16 -12.41 -16.39
C TYR A 158 -23.99 -13.74 -17.14
N VAL A 159 -22.96 -14.48 -16.72
CA VAL A 159 -22.75 -15.87 -17.13
C VAL A 159 -22.63 -16.72 -15.88
N THR A 160 -23.49 -17.75 -15.79
CA THR A 160 -23.38 -18.79 -14.77
C THR A 160 -22.55 -19.95 -15.29
N LEU A 161 -21.51 -20.28 -14.59
CA LEU A 161 -20.57 -21.38 -14.86
C LEU A 161 -20.88 -22.54 -13.93
N THR A 162 -20.85 -23.76 -14.47
CA THR A 162 -20.83 -24.98 -13.67
C THR A 162 -19.39 -25.51 -13.67
N LEU A 163 -18.82 -25.63 -12.48
CA LEU A 163 -17.43 -26.03 -12.25
C LEU A 163 -17.37 -27.44 -11.69
N ASN A 164 -16.26 -28.13 -11.87
CA ASN A 164 -16.05 -29.44 -11.23
C ASN A 164 -15.99 -29.38 -9.70
N SER A 165 -15.60 -28.22 -9.15
CA SER A 165 -15.65 -27.91 -7.73
C SER A 165 -15.69 -26.40 -7.53
N VAL A 166 -16.41 -25.97 -6.51
CA VAL A 166 -16.41 -24.56 -6.02
C VAL A 166 -15.94 -24.49 -4.57
N PHE A 167 -15.41 -25.57 -4.03
CA PHE A 167 -14.94 -25.61 -2.64
C PHE A 167 -13.82 -24.56 -2.41
N GLY A 168 -14.06 -23.70 -1.45
CA GLY A 168 -13.18 -22.59 -1.12
C GLY A 168 -13.29 -21.37 -2.05
N LEU A 169 -14.11 -21.40 -3.14
CA LEU A 169 -14.41 -20.21 -3.94
C LEU A 169 -15.39 -19.29 -3.21
N ARG A 170 -15.20 -17.96 -3.35
CA ARG A 170 -16.07 -16.94 -2.76
C ARG A 170 -16.37 -15.84 -3.79
N ALA A 171 -17.43 -15.11 -3.60
CA ALA A 171 -17.67 -13.86 -4.35
C ALA A 171 -16.49 -12.90 -4.18
N TYR A 172 -16.24 -12.06 -5.16
CA TYR A 172 -15.14 -11.09 -5.27
C TYR A 172 -13.75 -11.70 -5.49
N GLU A 173 -13.59 -13.02 -5.54
CA GLU A 173 -12.33 -13.66 -5.92
C GLU A 173 -12.07 -13.55 -7.42
N GLN A 174 -10.80 -13.42 -7.81
CA GLN A 174 -10.39 -13.35 -9.21
C GLN A 174 -10.00 -14.73 -9.74
N ILE A 175 -10.66 -15.16 -10.80
CA ILE A 175 -10.47 -16.44 -11.46
C ILE A 175 -10.15 -16.23 -12.93
N THR A 176 -9.11 -16.91 -13.41
CA THR A 176 -8.79 -16.97 -14.84
C THR A 176 -9.44 -18.18 -15.46
N PHE A 177 -10.21 -17.96 -16.52
CA PHE A 177 -10.78 -19.00 -17.37
C PHE A 177 -9.97 -19.10 -18.66
N ALA A 178 -9.75 -20.32 -19.15
CA ALA A 178 -9.00 -20.58 -20.37
C ALA A 178 -9.53 -21.76 -21.15
N ALA A 179 -9.26 -21.78 -22.44
CA ALA A 179 -9.65 -22.86 -23.36
C ALA A 179 -11.16 -23.17 -23.38
N VAL A 180 -11.99 -22.13 -23.20
CA VAL A 180 -13.45 -22.23 -23.26
C VAL A 180 -13.90 -22.29 -24.72
N GLY A 181 -14.56 -23.37 -25.09
CA GLY A 181 -15.09 -23.54 -26.45
C GLY A 181 -16.45 -22.89 -26.64
N GLY A 182 -16.66 -22.23 -27.78
CA GLY A 182 -17.89 -21.58 -28.16
C GLY A 182 -18.14 -20.22 -27.49
N MET A 183 -17.82 -20.08 -26.21
CA MET A 183 -17.92 -18.82 -25.45
C MET A 183 -16.50 -18.28 -25.16
N THR A 184 -15.79 -17.89 -26.22
CA THR A 184 -14.39 -17.44 -26.13
C THR A 184 -14.20 -16.11 -25.41
N ASP A 185 -15.23 -15.28 -25.32
CA ASP A 185 -15.25 -14.05 -24.52
C ASP A 185 -15.01 -14.32 -23.04
N LEU A 186 -15.24 -15.55 -22.58
CA LEU A 186 -14.95 -15.98 -21.22
C LEU A 186 -13.46 -16.27 -20.96
N ASN A 187 -12.65 -16.41 -22.01
CA ASN A 187 -11.20 -16.60 -21.81
C ASN A 187 -10.55 -15.32 -21.28
N GLY A 188 -10.17 -15.32 -20.02
CA GLY A 188 -9.63 -14.15 -19.32
C GLY A 188 -9.81 -14.24 -17.81
N THR A 189 -9.46 -13.17 -17.11
CA THR A 189 -9.61 -13.08 -15.65
C THR A 189 -10.87 -12.31 -15.32
N PHE A 190 -11.71 -12.90 -14.47
CA PHE A 190 -12.97 -12.34 -14.01
C PHE A 190 -13.07 -12.38 -12.49
N GLU A 191 -13.73 -11.39 -11.93
CA GLU A 191 -14.17 -11.42 -10.54
C GLU A 191 -15.47 -12.21 -10.44
N LEU A 192 -15.57 -13.09 -9.45
CA LEU A 192 -16.78 -13.86 -9.18
C LEU A 192 -17.84 -12.95 -8.54
N PHE A 193 -18.98 -12.83 -9.19
CA PHE A 193 -20.13 -12.10 -8.65
C PHE A 193 -20.80 -12.88 -7.50
N SER A 194 -20.95 -14.19 -7.67
CA SER A 194 -21.51 -15.08 -6.64
C SER A 194 -21.04 -16.53 -6.83
N VAL A 195 -21.11 -17.31 -5.75
CA VAL A 195 -20.80 -18.74 -5.74
C VAL A 195 -21.89 -19.49 -5.02
N ASN A 196 -22.37 -20.60 -5.61
CA ASN A 196 -23.36 -21.48 -5.02
C ASN A 196 -22.73 -22.88 -4.83
N SER A 197 -22.35 -23.19 -3.60
CA SER A 197 -21.72 -24.47 -3.25
C SER A 197 -22.65 -25.69 -3.45
N ASN A 198 -23.97 -25.51 -3.32
CA ASN A 198 -24.93 -26.60 -3.47
C ASN A 198 -25.07 -27.09 -4.92
N THR A 199 -24.82 -26.19 -5.88
CA THR A 199 -24.99 -26.50 -7.32
C THR A 199 -23.67 -26.49 -8.09
N THR A 200 -22.53 -26.35 -7.41
CA THR A 200 -21.18 -26.17 -8.00
C THR A 200 -21.12 -25.05 -9.04
N GLN A 201 -21.86 -23.96 -8.81
CA GLN A 201 -21.97 -22.84 -9.74
C GLN A 201 -21.24 -21.61 -9.26
N ALA A 202 -20.64 -20.91 -10.20
CA ALA A 202 -20.08 -19.57 -10.02
C ALA A 202 -20.65 -18.64 -11.09
N VAL A 203 -20.87 -17.38 -10.76
CA VAL A 203 -21.40 -16.36 -11.66
C VAL A 203 -20.36 -15.28 -11.88
N VAL A 204 -20.19 -14.85 -13.13
CA VAL A 204 -19.38 -13.70 -13.50
C VAL A 204 -20.19 -12.66 -14.25
N THR A 205 -19.77 -11.41 -14.18
CA THR A 205 -20.36 -10.34 -15.00
C THR A 205 -19.71 -10.37 -16.38
N LEU A 206 -20.48 -10.79 -17.38
CA LEU A 206 -20.05 -10.84 -18.77
C LEU A 206 -21.26 -10.72 -19.71
N SER A 207 -21.25 -9.71 -20.56
CA SER A 207 -22.24 -9.59 -21.65
C SER A 207 -21.66 -10.22 -22.90
N THR A 208 -22.22 -11.35 -23.33
CA THR A 208 -21.75 -12.06 -24.53
C THR A 208 -22.90 -12.55 -25.38
N ALA A 209 -22.73 -12.49 -26.70
CA ALA A 209 -23.62 -13.12 -27.67
C ALA A 209 -23.29 -14.61 -27.87
N GLN A 210 -22.10 -15.03 -27.50
CA GLN A 210 -21.57 -16.39 -27.72
C GLN A 210 -22.30 -17.43 -26.86
N THR A 211 -22.16 -18.68 -27.25
CA THR A 211 -22.79 -19.81 -26.53
C THR A 211 -21.70 -20.84 -26.26
N TYR A 212 -21.64 -21.31 -25.00
CA TYR A 212 -20.73 -22.37 -24.57
C TYR A 212 -21.01 -23.66 -25.35
N THR A 213 -19.96 -24.30 -25.80
CA THR A 213 -20.03 -25.59 -26.48
C THR A 213 -19.34 -26.72 -25.72
N SER A 214 -18.13 -26.48 -25.23
CA SER A 214 -17.36 -27.50 -24.51
C SER A 214 -16.09 -26.96 -23.85
N GLY A 215 -15.54 -27.74 -22.93
CA GLY A 215 -14.21 -27.54 -22.37
C GLY A 215 -14.07 -26.33 -21.46
N GLY A 216 -12.85 -25.93 -21.23
CA GLY A 216 -12.47 -24.82 -20.36
C GLY A 216 -11.88 -25.27 -19.03
N THR A 217 -10.96 -24.49 -18.57
CA THR A 217 -10.32 -24.62 -17.27
C THR A 217 -10.49 -23.33 -16.48
N TRP A 218 -10.40 -23.44 -15.17
CA TRP A 218 -10.35 -22.30 -14.28
C TRP A 218 -9.15 -22.41 -13.36
N THR A 219 -8.55 -21.26 -13.00
CA THR A 219 -7.40 -21.16 -12.10
C THR A 219 -7.55 -19.90 -11.24
N ARG A 220 -7.28 -20.03 -9.94
CA ARG A 220 -7.27 -18.88 -9.01
C ARG A 220 -6.10 -17.95 -9.31
N GLN A 221 -6.33 -16.65 -9.23
CA GLN A 221 -5.25 -15.65 -9.25
C GLN A 221 -4.48 -15.64 -7.92
N ALA A 222 -5.18 -15.81 -6.80
CA ALA A 222 -4.58 -16.05 -5.50
C ALA A 222 -4.92 -17.48 -5.03
N PRO A 223 -4.04 -18.46 -5.23
CA PRO A 223 -4.28 -19.84 -4.79
C PRO A 223 -4.26 -19.94 -3.27
N HIS A 224 -4.91 -20.97 -2.72
CA HIS A 224 -4.69 -21.39 -1.34
C HIS A 224 -3.28 -21.99 -1.21
N ASN A 225 -2.62 -21.73 -0.08
CA ASN A 225 -1.31 -22.35 0.23
C ASN A 225 -1.50 -23.81 0.65
N THR A 226 -1.73 -24.69 -0.33
CA THR A 226 -2.04 -26.12 -0.10
C THR A 226 -0.83 -27.03 -0.18
N THR A 227 0.33 -26.56 -0.62
CA THR A 227 1.55 -27.34 -0.68
C THR A 227 2.02 -27.69 0.73
N ALA A 228 2.15 -28.99 1.04
CA ALA A 228 2.45 -29.48 2.39
C ALA A 228 1.45 -29.03 3.49
N MET A 229 0.22 -28.68 3.11
CA MET A 229 -0.87 -28.45 4.07
C MET A 229 -1.15 -29.72 4.89
N THR A 230 -1.59 -29.53 6.11
CA THR A 230 -1.98 -30.60 7.02
C THR A 230 -3.41 -30.40 7.53
N LYS A 231 -3.96 -31.42 8.18
CA LYS A 231 -5.21 -31.34 8.96
C LYS A 231 -4.91 -31.59 10.42
N ARG A 232 -5.51 -30.82 11.30
CA ARG A 232 -5.60 -31.10 12.72
C ARG A 232 -7.00 -31.63 13.02
N ILE A 233 -7.07 -32.74 13.74
CA ILE A 233 -8.32 -33.35 14.21
C ILE A 233 -8.44 -33.06 15.68
N TYR A 234 -9.64 -32.67 16.10
CA TYR A 234 -9.99 -32.36 17.48
C TYR A 234 -11.17 -33.21 17.93
N ARG A 235 -11.19 -33.59 19.17
CA ARG A 235 -12.21 -34.41 19.80
C ARG A 235 -12.71 -33.74 21.07
N THR A 236 -14.02 -33.90 21.35
CA THR A 236 -14.58 -33.45 22.61
C THR A 236 -13.97 -34.19 23.79
N LEU A 237 -13.66 -33.43 24.84
CA LEU A 237 -13.35 -33.90 26.16
C LEU A 237 -14.31 -33.23 27.13
N THR A 238 -15.01 -34.03 27.98
CA THR A 238 -15.92 -33.51 28.99
C THR A 238 -15.19 -33.43 30.32
N SER A 239 -15.13 -32.24 30.87
CA SER A 239 -14.57 -31.95 32.19
C SER A 239 -15.64 -31.42 33.12
N SER A 240 -15.28 -31.13 34.38
CA SER A 240 -16.17 -30.47 35.35
C SER A 240 -16.55 -29.04 34.95
N SER A 241 -15.74 -28.40 34.05
CA SER A 241 -15.96 -27.05 33.56
C SER A 241 -16.75 -26.99 32.24
N GLY A 242 -17.01 -28.12 31.61
CA GLY A 242 -17.74 -28.16 30.32
C GLY A 242 -17.17 -29.18 29.35
N THR A 243 -17.65 -29.10 28.10
CA THR A 243 -17.17 -29.92 26.97
C THR A 243 -16.48 -29.03 25.97
N GLU A 244 -15.19 -29.31 25.71
CA GLU A 244 -14.36 -28.57 24.79
C GLU A 244 -13.72 -29.52 23.76
N TYR A 245 -13.33 -28.98 22.60
CA TYR A 245 -12.57 -29.72 21.59
C TYR A 245 -11.07 -29.60 21.90
N HIS A 246 -10.41 -30.73 22.09
CA HIS A 246 -8.98 -30.83 22.35
C HIS A 246 -8.26 -31.45 21.16
N TYR A 247 -7.03 -30.99 20.91
CA TYR A 247 -6.18 -31.51 19.86
C TYR A 247 -5.94 -32.99 20.03
N LEU A 248 -6.16 -33.73 18.96
CA LEU A 248 -5.98 -35.17 18.91
C LEU A 248 -4.75 -35.56 18.07
N VAL A 249 -4.69 -35.10 16.84
CA VAL A 249 -3.64 -35.49 15.89
C VAL A 249 -3.53 -34.53 14.71
N THR A 250 -2.34 -34.48 14.13
CA THR A 250 -2.11 -33.87 12.79
C THR A 250 -1.90 -34.97 11.76
N VAL A 251 -2.63 -34.87 10.65
CA VAL A 251 -2.55 -35.78 9.51
C VAL A 251 -2.28 -35.02 8.21
N ALA A 252 -1.86 -35.74 7.16
CA ALA A 252 -1.68 -35.10 5.85
C ALA A 252 -3.03 -34.56 5.32
N ALA A 253 -3.00 -33.44 4.59
CA ALA A 253 -4.22 -32.79 4.12
C ALA A 253 -5.06 -33.63 3.14
N ASN A 254 -4.48 -34.59 2.46
CA ASN A 254 -5.17 -35.53 1.58
C ASN A 254 -5.82 -36.72 2.31
N THR A 255 -5.67 -36.85 3.64
CA THR A 255 -6.30 -37.86 4.46
C THR A 255 -7.81 -37.67 4.49
N THR A 256 -8.61 -38.65 4.09
CA THR A 256 -10.08 -38.63 4.08
C THR A 256 -10.72 -39.46 5.19
N THR A 257 -9.92 -40.28 5.88
CA THR A 257 -10.35 -41.14 6.99
C THR A 257 -9.30 -41.15 8.09
N TYR A 258 -9.76 -41.33 9.34
CA TYR A 258 -8.84 -41.47 10.49
C TYR A 258 -9.44 -42.44 11.53
N SER A 259 -8.62 -43.22 12.21
CA SER A 259 -9.04 -44.10 13.30
C SER A 259 -8.47 -43.60 14.62
N ASP A 260 -9.34 -43.09 15.51
CA ASP A 260 -8.96 -42.66 16.82
C ASP A 260 -9.04 -43.82 17.84
N THR A 261 -7.92 -44.08 18.48
CA THR A 261 -7.77 -45.04 19.58
C THR A 261 -7.19 -44.40 20.82
N ALA A 262 -7.07 -43.06 20.85
CA ALA A 262 -6.50 -42.30 21.97
C ALA A 262 -7.41 -42.35 23.18
N THR A 263 -6.81 -42.42 24.38
CA THR A 263 -7.51 -42.33 25.66
C THR A 263 -7.86 -40.86 25.96
N ASP A 264 -8.77 -40.67 26.91
CA ASP A 264 -9.13 -39.29 27.33
C ASP A 264 -7.98 -38.66 28.13
N GLU A 265 -7.13 -39.44 28.79
CA GLU A 265 -5.92 -38.96 29.47
C GLU A 265 -4.91 -38.38 28.50
N THR A 266 -4.69 -39.08 27.38
CA THR A 266 -3.82 -38.57 26.29
C THR A 266 -4.38 -37.25 25.71
N LEU A 267 -5.68 -37.16 25.53
CA LEU A 267 -6.35 -35.99 24.98
C LEU A 267 -6.32 -34.79 25.95
N SER A 268 -6.42 -35.02 27.27
CA SER A 268 -6.40 -33.95 28.27
C SER A 268 -5.08 -33.17 28.32
N ALA A 269 -3.99 -33.73 27.76
CA ALA A 269 -2.72 -33.05 27.57
C ALA A 269 -2.69 -32.20 26.28
N GLY A 270 -3.65 -32.38 25.36
CA GLY A 270 -3.77 -31.64 24.13
C GLY A 270 -4.31 -30.22 24.34
N GLU A 271 -3.86 -29.27 23.49
CA GLU A 271 -4.36 -27.91 23.52
C GLU A 271 -5.85 -27.85 23.12
N PRO A 272 -6.67 -26.99 23.72
CA PRO A 272 -8.02 -26.73 23.26
C PRO A 272 -7.99 -26.11 21.86
N LEU A 273 -9.06 -26.30 21.07
CA LEU A 273 -9.22 -25.73 19.73
C LEU A 273 -9.16 -24.19 19.77
N PRO A 274 -8.11 -23.57 19.19
CA PRO A 274 -7.94 -22.12 19.27
C PRO A 274 -8.76 -21.38 18.19
N SER A 275 -9.08 -22.06 17.08
CA SER A 275 -9.56 -21.46 15.85
C SER A 275 -11.09 -21.52 15.68
N ALA A 276 -11.85 -21.73 16.76
CA ALA A 276 -13.30 -21.92 16.69
C ALA A 276 -14.05 -20.80 15.95
N THR A 277 -13.54 -19.58 16.01
CA THR A 277 -14.15 -18.39 15.42
C THR A 277 -13.33 -17.77 14.29
N TRP A 278 -12.21 -18.39 13.88
CA TRP A 278 -11.31 -17.81 12.90
C TRP A 278 -11.85 -17.95 11.47
N SER A 279 -12.49 -16.90 11.00
CA SER A 279 -12.93 -16.80 9.61
C SER A 279 -11.83 -16.21 8.73
N MET A 280 -11.96 -16.39 7.41
CA MET A 280 -11.19 -15.61 6.44
C MET A 280 -11.67 -14.15 6.44
N PRO A 281 -10.82 -13.18 6.03
CA PRO A 281 -11.29 -11.81 5.84
C PRO A 281 -12.38 -11.76 4.76
N PRO A 282 -13.28 -10.75 4.79
CA PRO A 282 -14.20 -10.51 3.67
C PRO A 282 -13.45 -10.41 2.35
N ALA A 283 -13.94 -11.08 1.30
CA ALA A 283 -13.23 -11.15 0.03
C ALA A 283 -13.14 -9.79 -0.70
N ASN A 284 -14.04 -8.86 -0.39
CA ASN A 284 -14.04 -7.47 -0.86
C ASN A 284 -13.39 -6.47 0.12
N MET A 285 -12.70 -6.95 1.15
CA MET A 285 -12.00 -6.08 2.12
C MET A 285 -10.90 -5.26 1.45
N ARG A 286 -10.78 -4.00 1.85
CA ARG A 286 -9.77 -3.03 1.41
C ARG A 286 -9.09 -2.37 2.61
N GLY A 287 -8.04 -1.59 2.35
CA GLY A 287 -7.40 -0.75 3.36
C GLY A 287 -6.66 -1.54 4.45
N ILE A 288 -6.05 -2.68 4.11
CA ILE A 288 -5.35 -3.47 5.13
C ILE A 288 -4.22 -2.69 5.77
N ILE A 289 -4.29 -2.55 7.09
CA ILE A 289 -3.24 -1.98 7.94
C ILE A 289 -3.06 -2.85 9.18
N ILE A 290 -1.92 -2.74 9.84
CA ILE A 290 -1.66 -3.46 11.10
C ILE A 290 -1.33 -2.45 12.19
N MET A 291 -2.07 -2.52 13.29
CA MET A 291 -1.88 -1.67 14.46
C MET A 291 -0.65 -2.09 15.26
N ALA A 292 -0.18 -1.22 16.15
CA ALA A 292 1.00 -1.47 16.99
C ALA A 292 0.85 -2.69 17.91
N ASN A 293 -0.38 -3.05 18.27
CA ASN A 293 -0.71 -4.24 19.07
C ASN A 293 -0.80 -5.54 18.24
N GLY A 294 -0.43 -5.52 16.97
CA GLY A 294 -0.43 -6.68 16.07
C GLY A 294 -1.80 -7.07 15.52
N ILE A 295 -2.83 -6.25 15.70
CA ILE A 295 -4.18 -6.47 15.15
C ILE A 295 -4.20 -5.93 13.72
N GLY A 296 -4.60 -6.76 12.76
CA GLY A 296 -4.90 -6.35 11.39
C GLY A 296 -6.27 -5.67 11.32
N CYS A 297 -6.36 -4.59 10.58
CA CYS A 297 -7.60 -3.86 10.31
C CYS A 297 -7.83 -3.76 8.82
N GLY A 298 -9.09 -3.74 8.40
CA GLY A 298 -9.54 -3.50 7.03
C GLY A 298 -10.99 -3.08 7.03
N PHE A 299 -11.54 -2.70 5.89
CA PHE A 299 -12.93 -2.29 5.76
C PHE A 299 -13.56 -2.78 4.46
N PHE A 300 -14.87 -2.86 4.44
CA PHE A 300 -15.69 -3.02 3.24
C PHE A 300 -17.06 -2.36 3.47
N GLY A 301 -17.55 -1.62 2.47
CA GLY A 301 -18.76 -0.82 2.64
C GLY A 301 -18.70 0.06 3.88
N ASN A 302 -19.62 -0.13 4.81
CA ASN A 302 -19.71 0.58 6.07
C ASN A 302 -19.20 -0.23 7.29
N GLU A 303 -18.49 -1.33 7.06
CA GLU A 303 -17.98 -2.19 8.12
C GLU A 303 -16.45 -2.13 8.24
N VAL A 304 -15.96 -2.06 9.47
CA VAL A 304 -14.56 -2.30 9.83
C VAL A 304 -14.40 -3.73 10.32
N CYS A 305 -13.35 -4.40 9.85
CA CYS A 305 -12.98 -5.75 10.26
C CYS A 305 -11.67 -5.73 11.03
N PHE A 306 -11.55 -6.62 12.01
CA PHE A 306 -10.33 -6.81 12.78
C PHE A 306 -9.89 -8.26 12.76
N SER A 307 -8.58 -8.49 12.73
CA SER A 307 -8.00 -9.82 12.90
C SER A 307 -7.78 -10.15 14.39
N GLU A 308 -7.49 -11.41 14.67
CA GLU A 308 -6.82 -11.81 15.89
C GLU A 308 -5.45 -11.14 16.01
N ALA A 309 -5.04 -10.81 17.23
CA ALA A 309 -3.73 -10.22 17.49
C ALA A 309 -2.61 -11.16 17.03
N PHE A 310 -1.66 -10.64 16.23
CA PHE A 310 -0.54 -11.37 15.63
C PHE A 310 -0.94 -12.54 14.71
N LYS A 311 -2.22 -12.61 14.31
CA LYS A 311 -2.74 -13.61 13.36
C LYS A 311 -3.51 -12.93 12.23
N PRO A 312 -2.84 -12.24 11.30
CA PRO A 312 -3.49 -11.51 10.22
C PRO A 312 -4.29 -12.37 9.23
N TYR A 313 -4.24 -13.68 9.36
CA TYR A 313 -5.02 -14.65 8.61
C TYR A 313 -6.38 -15.00 9.26
N ALA A 314 -6.62 -14.64 10.52
CA ALA A 314 -7.80 -14.99 11.29
C ALA A 314 -8.65 -13.75 11.57
N TRP A 315 -9.86 -13.69 10.99
CA TRP A 315 -10.76 -12.53 11.03
C TRP A 315 -12.15 -12.92 11.56
N PRO A 316 -12.32 -13.02 12.89
CA PRO A 316 -13.61 -13.38 13.49
C PRO A 316 -14.72 -12.44 13.07
N GLU A 317 -15.88 -12.99 12.68
CA GLU A 317 -17.01 -12.16 12.29
C GLU A 317 -17.55 -11.30 13.45
N ALA A 318 -17.41 -11.79 14.68
CA ALA A 318 -17.76 -11.04 15.88
C ALA A 318 -16.94 -9.78 16.12
N TYR A 319 -15.79 -9.63 15.44
CA TYR A 319 -14.94 -8.45 15.55
C TYR A 319 -15.30 -7.36 14.53
N ARG A 320 -16.28 -7.60 13.65
CA ARG A 320 -16.77 -6.60 12.70
C ARG A 320 -17.59 -5.53 13.43
N GLN A 321 -17.42 -4.30 12.98
CA GLN A 321 -18.14 -3.16 13.53
C GLN A 321 -18.71 -2.35 12.37
N SER A 322 -20.04 -2.13 12.41
CA SER A 322 -20.75 -1.37 11.39
C SER A 322 -20.87 0.10 11.78
N TYR A 323 -20.70 0.97 10.80
CA TYR A 323 -20.92 2.40 10.92
C TYR A 323 -22.16 2.82 10.12
N ASP A 324 -22.63 4.06 10.30
CA ASP A 324 -23.84 4.57 9.64
C ASP A 324 -23.59 5.12 8.22
N GLN A 325 -22.34 5.16 7.77
CA GLN A 325 -21.93 5.69 6.47
C GLN A 325 -20.84 4.81 5.86
N ASP A 326 -20.74 4.81 4.53
CA ASP A 326 -19.69 4.08 3.83
C ASP A 326 -18.31 4.64 4.16
N ILE A 327 -17.37 3.73 4.37
CA ILE A 327 -15.99 4.02 4.72
C ILE A 327 -15.20 4.22 3.43
N VAL A 328 -14.53 5.35 3.32
CA VAL A 328 -13.65 5.67 2.18
C VAL A 328 -12.24 5.15 2.43
N ALA A 329 -11.75 5.36 3.66
CA ALA A 329 -10.40 4.95 4.05
C ALA A 329 -10.31 4.75 5.57
N ILE A 330 -9.25 4.06 6.00
CA ILE A 330 -8.86 3.96 7.40
C ILE A 330 -7.39 4.34 7.56
N GLY A 331 -7.05 4.88 8.73
CA GLY A 331 -5.69 5.21 9.11
C GLY A 331 -5.46 4.90 10.59
N ILE A 332 -4.23 4.87 11.03
CA ILE A 332 -3.88 4.57 12.42
C ILE A 332 -2.99 5.66 13.03
N THR A 333 -3.20 5.90 14.31
CA THR A 333 -2.29 6.69 15.14
C THR A 333 -2.13 5.98 16.49
N GLY A 334 -0.95 5.43 16.73
CA GLY A 334 -0.72 4.55 17.88
C GLY A 334 -1.62 3.31 17.88
N THR A 335 -2.50 3.17 18.85
CA THR A 335 -3.50 2.11 18.97
C THR A 335 -4.93 2.57 18.63
N THR A 336 -5.09 3.75 18.06
CA THR A 336 -6.37 4.29 17.62
C THR A 336 -6.50 4.14 16.12
N LEU A 337 -7.59 3.50 15.68
CA LEU A 337 -8.04 3.49 14.29
C LEU A 337 -8.87 4.74 14.03
N VAL A 338 -8.59 5.42 12.94
CA VAL A 338 -9.39 6.55 12.43
C VAL A 338 -10.08 6.08 11.16
N GLY A 339 -11.40 6.12 11.13
CA GLY A 339 -12.22 5.84 9.95
C GLY A 339 -12.67 7.12 9.29
N MET A 340 -12.34 7.27 8.02
CA MET A 340 -12.77 8.38 7.18
C MET A 340 -13.92 7.90 6.28
N THR A 341 -15.01 8.63 6.28
CA THR A 341 -16.26 8.29 5.59
C THR A 341 -16.64 9.35 4.56
N GLU A 342 -17.72 9.14 3.86
CA GLU A 342 -18.34 10.16 2.99
C GLU A 342 -19.00 11.32 3.77
N GLY A 343 -18.93 11.30 5.10
CA GLY A 343 -19.52 12.34 5.95
C GLY A 343 -18.72 12.58 7.23
N ASN A 344 -19.20 12.05 8.36
CA ASN A 344 -18.53 12.22 9.65
C ASN A 344 -17.47 11.15 9.86
N PRO A 345 -16.23 11.49 10.14
CA PRO A 345 -15.22 10.51 10.53
C PRO A 345 -15.50 9.96 11.92
N PHE A 346 -14.89 8.81 12.23
CA PHE A 346 -14.98 8.17 13.53
C PHE A 346 -13.62 7.68 14.00
N THR A 347 -13.51 7.42 15.30
CA THR A 347 -12.35 6.77 15.88
C THR A 347 -12.75 5.48 16.58
N ILE A 348 -11.87 4.49 16.57
CA ILE A 348 -12.00 3.26 17.34
C ILE A 348 -10.74 3.13 18.21
N THR A 349 -10.93 3.11 19.52
CA THR A 349 -9.83 2.97 20.48
C THR A 349 -9.95 1.66 21.22
N GLY A 350 -8.82 1.05 21.56
CA GLY A 350 -8.78 -0.18 22.31
C GLY A 350 -7.52 -0.99 22.06
N VAL A 351 -7.29 -1.98 22.88
CA VAL A 351 -6.11 -2.87 22.80
C VAL A 351 -6.49 -4.31 22.41
N ASP A 352 -7.77 -4.61 22.39
CA ASP A 352 -8.32 -5.93 22.12
C ASP A 352 -9.53 -5.79 21.20
N PRO A 353 -9.65 -6.57 20.10
CA PRO A 353 -10.77 -6.49 19.17
C PRO A 353 -12.14 -6.69 19.84
N VAL A 354 -12.22 -7.50 20.89
CA VAL A 354 -13.47 -7.72 21.63
C VAL A 354 -13.91 -6.46 22.36
N THR A 355 -12.97 -5.70 22.92
CA THR A 355 -13.25 -4.47 23.68
C THR A 355 -13.35 -3.23 22.78
N MET A 356 -12.77 -3.27 21.58
CA MET A 356 -12.83 -2.18 20.59
C MET A 356 -14.27 -1.87 20.16
N GLY A 357 -15.19 -2.83 20.22
CA GLY A 357 -16.60 -2.63 19.91
C GLY A 357 -17.31 -1.55 20.71
N GLY A 358 -16.88 -1.31 21.96
CA GLY A 358 -17.38 -0.23 22.82
C GLY A 358 -16.65 1.09 22.68
N GLY A 359 -15.57 1.14 21.89
CA GLY A 359 -14.70 2.31 21.74
C GLY A 359 -14.88 3.09 20.43
N MET A 360 -15.93 2.80 19.65
CA MET A 360 -16.24 3.58 18.42
C MET A 360 -16.87 4.91 18.80
N GLU A 361 -16.24 6.00 18.43
CA GLU A 361 -16.71 7.36 18.67
C GLU A 361 -16.89 8.10 17.33
N LYS A 362 -18.09 8.56 17.07
CA LYS A 362 -18.42 9.43 15.94
C LYS A 362 -18.00 10.86 16.23
N LEU A 363 -17.23 11.45 15.36
CA LEU A 363 -16.86 12.84 15.47
C LEU A 363 -18.04 13.76 15.06
N GLY A 364 -18.27 14.81 15.83
CA GLY A 364 -19.40 15.73 15.63
C GLY A 364 -19.27 16.67 14.43
N VAL A 365 -18.20 16.54 13.63
CA VAL A 365 -17.88 17.41 12.49
C VAL A 365 -17.98 16.62 11.20
N ALA A 366 -18.68 17.16 10.20
CA ALA A 366 -18.76 16.59 8.87
C ALA A 366 -17.53 17.00 8.04
N TRP A 367 -16.55 16.11 7.99
CA TRP A 367 -15.34 16.22 7.19
C TRP A 367 -15.21 14.98 6.29
N PRO A 368 -15.96 14.91 5.18
CA PRO A 368 -15.92 13.78 4.26
C PRO A 368 -14.55 13.62 3.63
N CYS A 369 -14.07 12.39 3.54
CA CYS A 369 -12.83 12.07 2.86
C CYS A 369 -13.03 12.05 1.35
N MET A 370 -12.27 12.84 0.60
CA MET A 370 -12.41 12.95 -0.84
C MET A 370 -11.57 11.91 -1.60
N ALA A 371 -10.45 11.46 -1.04
CA ALA A 371 -9.55 10.53 -1.70
C ALA A 371 -8.95 9.50 -0.73
N LYS A 372 -9.21 8.21 -0.95
CA LYS A 372 -8.60 7.12 -0.17
C LYS A 372 -7.08 7.18 -0.20
N ARG A 373 -6.50 7.36 -1.39
CA ARG A 373 -5.04 7.44 -1.57
C ARG A 373 -4.42 8.72 -1.01
N GLY A 374 -5.24 9.72 -0.70
CA GLY A 374 -4.83 10.96 -0.04
C GLY A 374 -4.69 10.85 1.48
N VAL A 375 -4.87 9.66 2.04
CA VAL A 375 -4.75 9.45 3.50
C VAL A 375 -3.31 9.17 3.88
N ALA A 376 -2.81 9.89 4.89
CA ALA A 376 -1.47 9.70 5.45
C ALA A 376 -1.54 9.65 6.97
N SER A 377 -0.90 8.63 7.57
CA SER A 377 -0.84 8.46 9.03
C SER A 377 0.42 9.11 9.60
N PHE A 378 0.28 9.82 10.70
CA PHE A 378 1.35 10.46 11.46
C PHE A 378 1.38 9.92 12.90
N ALA A 379 2.45 10.17 13.61
CA ALA A 379 2.52 9.85 15.03
C ALA A 379 1.47 10.59 15.88
N PHE A 380 1.00 11.76 15.41
CA PHE A 380 0.06 12.63 16.12
C PHE A 380 -1.36 12.63 15.53
N GLY A 381 -1.63 11.89 14.47
CA GLY A 381 -2.95 11.84 13.84
C GLY A 381 -2.94 11.27 12.43
N VAL A 382 -4.07 11.36 11.74
CA VAL A 382 -4.26 10.93 10.35
C VAL A 382 -4.69 12.14 9.51
N GLY A 383 -3.95 12.42 8.45
CA GLY A 383 -4.24 13.51 7.52
C GLY A 383 -4.95 13.01 6.27
N TYR A 384 -5.93 13.75 5.78
CA TYR A 384 -6.66 13.42 4.55
C TYR A 384 -7.32 14.66 3.92
N PRO A 385 -7.55 14.67 2.60
CA PRO A 385 -8.25 15.77 1.93
C PRO A 385 -9.76 15.72 2.19
N ALA A 386 -10.30 16.86 2.63
CA ALA A 386 -11.73 17.12 2.76
C ALA A 386 -12.13 18.34 1.91
N PRO A 387 -13.41 18.61 1.66
CA PRO A 387 -13.83 19.80 0.92
C PRO A 387 -13.37 21.12 1.54
N GLN A 388 -13.17 21.14 2.87
CA GLN A 388 -12.77 22.32 3.64
C GLN A 388 -11.25 22.55 3.64
N GLY A 389 -10.46 21.58 3.21
CA GLY A 389 -8.99 21.62 3.27
C GLY A 389 -8.37 20.28 3.67
N LEU A 390 -7.08 20.30 3.98
CA LEU A 390 -6.40 19.15 4.58
C LEU A 390 -6.77 19.05 6.06
N VAL A 391 -7.50 18.01 6.40
CA VAL A 391 -7.89 17.69 7.79
C VAL A 391 -6.82 16.79 8.41
N ILE A 392 -6.45 17.06 9.65
CA ILE A 392 -5.70 16.12 10.48
C ILE A 392 -6.55 15.76 11.69
N LEU A 393 -6.86 14.47 11.83
CA LEU A 393 -7.57 13.90 12.99
C LEU A 393 -6.58 13.23 13.92
N GLY A 394 -6.56 13.62 15.18
CA GLY A 394 -5.66 13.05 16.19
C GLY A 394 -5.86 13.70 17.55
N VAL A 395 -4.78 13.98 18.28
CA VAL A 395 -4.81 14.64 19.59
C VAL A 395 -5.49 16.01 19.50
N SER A 396 -5.32 16.72 18.39
CA SER A 396 -6.10 17.91 18.01
C SER A 396 -6.63 17.73 16.59
N SER A 397 -7.94 17.90 16.41
CA SER A 397 -8.55 17.80 15.07
C SER A 397 -8.71 19.20 14.48
N ASP A 398 -8.10 19.46 13.33
CA ASP A 398 -8.14 20.77 12.64
C ASP A 398 -7.99 20.63 11.12
N VAL A 399 -8.44 21.69 10.41
CA VAL A 399 -8.16 21.92 8.99
C VAL A 399 -6.87 22.73 8.89
N VAL A 400 -5.74 22.06 8.67
CA VAL A 400 -4.40 22.69 8.74
C VAL A 400 -4.10 23.66 7.61
N THR A 401 -4.86 23.60 6.53
CA THR A 401 -4.68 24.46 5.35
C THR A 401 -5.64 25.65 5.30
N LYS A 402 -6.45 25.87 6.34
CA LYS A 402 -7.48 26.94 6.39
C LYS A 402 -6.91 28.36 6.20
N ASP A 403 -5.68 28.59 6.66
CA ASP A 403 -4.99 29.86 6.56
C ASP A 403 -4.09 29.97 5.31
N LEU A 404 -3.94 28.88 4.56
CA LEU A 404 -3.11 28.80 3.35
C LEU A 404 -3.91 28.99 2.06
N PHE A 405 -5.17 28.52 2.06
CA PHE A 405 -6.03 28.49 0.88
C PHE A 405 -7.43 28.99 1.21
N THR A 406 -8.00 29.73 0.27
CA THR A 406 -9.45 29.86 0.21
C THR A 406 -10.07 28.53 -0.23
N GLN A 407 -11.34 28.31 0.04
CA GLN A 407 -12.05 27.11 -0.38
C GLN A 407 -12.01 26.90 -1.90
N LYS A 408 -11.99 27.99 -2.67
CA LYS A 408 -11.89 27.95 -4.13
C LYS A 408 -10.51 27.45 -4.59
N GLU A 409 -9.44 28.02 -4.05
CA GLU A 409 -8.06 27.59 -4.36
C GLU A 409 -7.81 26.15 -3.96
N TRP A 410 -8.38 25.71 -2.83
CA TRP A 410 -8.31 24.31 -2.43
C TRP A 410 -9.01 23.38 -3.43
N ALA A 411 -10.21 23.76 -3.89
CA ALA A 411 -10.95 22.98 -4.87
C ALA A 411 -10.22 22.90 -6.23
N GLU A 412 -9.47 23.93 -6.63
CA GLU A 412 -8.66 23.96 -7.85
C GLU A 412 -7.50 22.96 -7.82
N LEU A 413 -7.09 22.47 -6.62
CA LEU A 413 -6.11 21.40 -6.48
C LEU A 413 -6.70 19.99 -6.76
N ASN A 414 -8.02 19.86 -7.00
CA ASN A 414 -8.72 18.60 -7.22
C ASN A 414 -8.41 17.56 -6.11
N PRO A 415 -8.83 17.81 -4.86
CA PRO A 415 -8.47 17.00 -3.71
C PRO A 415 -8.95 15.54 -3.77
N ASP A 416 -9.91 15.22 -4.64
CA ASP A 416 -10.35 13.86 -4.98
C ASP A 416 -9.28 13.04 -5.73
N THR A 417 -8.29 13.71 -6.32
CA THR A 417 -7.18 13.07 -7.04
C THR A 417 -5.94 12.82 -6.17
N PHE A 418 -5.97 13.26 -4.91
CA PHE A 418 -4.79 13.21 -4.05
C PHE A 418 -4.28 11.79 -3.82
N ILE A 419 -2.95 11.68 -3.88
CA ILE A 419 -2.18 10.53 -3.43
C ILE A 419 -1.17 11.04 -2.41
N ALA A 420 -1.07 10.44 -1.23
CA ALA A 420 -0.28 11.00 -0.16
C ALA A 420 0.53 9.96 0.62
N ALA A 421 1.59 10.44 1.25
CA ALA A 421 2.32 9.75 2.30
C ALA A 421 2.85 10.77 3.33
N SER A 422 3.15 10.28 4.53
CA SER A 422 3.79 11.06 5.58
C SER A 422 5.25 10.68 5.72
N ALA A 423 6.12 11.66 5.78
CA ALA A 423 7.52 11.52 6.13
C ALA A 423 7.97 12.77 6.88
N ASP A 424 8.85 12.64 7.88
CA ASP A 424 9.39 13.74 8.68
C ASP A 424 8.34 14.73 9.18
N ASN A 425 7.18 14.23 9.63
CA ASN A 425 6.01 15.00 10.08
C ASN A 425 5.38 15.90 9.00
N ARG A 426 5.72 15.71 7.73
CA ARG A 426 5.15 16.43 6.59
C ARG A 426 4.16 15.56 5.84
N TYR A 427 3.15 16.21 5.28
CA TYR A 427 2.20 15.60 4.36
C TYR A 427 2.68 15.85 2.93
N TYR A 428 3.10 14.80 2.26
CA TYR A 428 3.50 14.83 0.86
C TYR A 428 2.34 14.33 0.02
N SER A 429 1.92 15.14 -0.96
CA SER A 429 0.80 14.76 -1.81
C SER A 429 1.05 15.07 -3.28
N GLY A 430 0.70 14.12 -4.14
CA GLY A 430 0.50 14.37 -5.56
C GLY A 430 -0.96 14.68 -5.85
N TYR A 431 -1.20 15.51 -6.87
CA TYR A 431 -2.53 15.87 -7.34
C TYR A 431 -2.53 16.03 -8.87
N SER A 432 -3.71 15.91 -9.47
CA SER A 432 -3.89 16.07 -10.91
C SER A 432 -4.61 17.38 -11.21
N ALA A 433 -3.96 18.27 -11.96
CA ALA A 433 -4.56 19.49 -12.49
C ALA A 433 -4.29 19.57 -13.99
N ASP A 434 -5.29 19.86 -14.81
CA ASP A 434 -5.20 20.06 -16.26
C ASP A 434 -4.38 18.98 -17.00
N ASN A 435 -4.61 17.70 -16.69
CA ASN A 435 -3.85 16.53 -17.20
C ASN A 435 -2.35 16.51 -16.81
N SER A 436 -1.90 17.40 -15.96
CA SER A 436 -0.56 17.38 -15.37
C SER A 436 -0.66 16.97 -13.90
N GLY A 437 0.04 15.91 -13.51
CA GLY A 437 0.21 15.58 -12.10
C GLY A 437 1.26 16.51 -11.49
N LEU A 438 0.92 17.13 -10.38
CA LEU A 438 1.84 17.96 -9.60
C LEU A 438 1.98 17.39 -8.21
N MET A 439 2.95 17.84 -7.45
CA MET A 439 3.16 17.45 -6.07
C MET A 439 3.18 18.68 -5.18
N PHE A 440 2.70 18.54 -3.94
CA PHE A 440 2.89 19.54 -2.90
C PHE A 440 3.27 18.91 -1.57
N VAL A 441 3.81 19.73 -0.69
CA VAL A 441 4.20 19.36 0.67
C VAL A 441 3.57 20.37 1.64
N VAL A 442 2.90 19.85 2.67
CA VAL A 442 2.42 20.64 3.80
C VAL A 442 3.21 20.27 5.05
N ASP A 443 3.87 21.23 5.65
CA ASP A 443 4.56 21.09 6.93
C ASP A 443 3.64 21.67 8.03
N LYS A 444 3.40 20.88 9.09
CA LYS A 444 2.58 21.28 10.25
C LYS A 444 3.45 21.81 11.41
N THR A 445 4.66 22.27 11.19
CA THR A 445 5.42 22.95 12.25
C THR A 445 4.71 24.25 12.68
N GLU A 446 5.33 25.16 13.37
CA GLU A 446 4.69 26.34 14.01
C GLU A 446 3.73 27.15 13.12
N ALA A 447 3.98 27.17 11.81
CA ALA A 447 3.04 27.71 10.81
C ALA A 447 2.99 26.76 9.62
N ALA A 448 1.80 26.24 9.30
CA ALA A 448 1.63 25.40 8.13
C ALA A 448 2.17 26.10 6.88
N SER A 449 3.07 25.44 6.17
CA SER A 449 3.67 25.94 4.93
C SER A 449 3.31 25.02 3.77
N PHE A 450 3.19 25.60 2.58
CA PHE A 450 2.86 24.89 1.36
C PHE A 450 3.96 25.07 0.32
N ILE A 451 4.44 23.96 -0.20
CA ILE A 451 5.49 23.93 -1.23
C ILE A 451 4.95 23.19 -2.44
N LYS A 452 4.91 23.86 -3.59
CA LYS A 452 4.61 23.24 -4.89
C LYS A 452 5.88 22.64 -5.48
N VAL A 453 5.76 21.44 -6.02
CA VAL A 453 6.84 20.73 -6.72
C VAL A 453 6.37 20.41 -8.13
N ASN A 454 7.13 20.84 -9.14
CA ASN A 454 6.83 20.59 -10.53
C ASN A 454 7.29 19.18 -10.94
N GLN A 455 6.71 18.18 -10.31
CA GLN A 455 6.95 16.76 -10.56
C GLN A 455 5.60 16.05 -10.73
N ARG A 456 5.44 15.34 -11.84
CA ARG A 456 4.30 14.43 -12.03
C ARG A 456 4.60 13.13 -11.31
N ILE A 457 3.90 12.85 -10.23
CA ILE A 457 4.00 11.58 -9.53
C ILE A 457 2.73 10.75 -9.74
N SER A 458 2.89 9.45 -9.86
CA SER A 458 1.79 8.49 -9.99
C SER A 458 1.58 7.66 -8.72
N ALA A 459 2.62 7.51 -7.91
CA ALA A 459 2.57 6.88 -6.60
C ALA A 459 3.55 7.53 -5.64
N ILE A 460 3.24 7.45 -4.34
CA ILE A 460 4.08 7.91 -3.26
C ILE A 460 4.02 6.89 -2.12
N TRP A 461 5.15 6.63 -1.49
CA TRP A 461 5.23 5.68 -0.40
C TRP A 461 6.39 6.02 0.54
N ALA A 462 6.13 6.00 1.83
CA ALA A 462 7.13 6.16 2.87
C ALA A 462 7.49 4.79 3.46
N ASP A 463 8.78 4.46 3.47
CA ASP A 463 9.26 3.23 4.08
C ASP A 463 9.34 3.39 5.62
N PRO A 464 8.49 2.70 6.39
CA PRO A 464 8.46 2.86 7.84
C PRO A 464 9.74 2.35 8.54
N TRP A 465 10.57 1.56 7.87
CA TRP A 465 11.81 1.03 8.44
C TRP A 465 13.00 1.97 8.26
N THR A 466 13.06 2.63 7.11
CA THR A 466 14.19 3.51 6.77
C THR A 466 13.86 4.99 6.94
N GLY A 467 12.58 5.33 7.12
CA GLY A 467 12.08 6.71 7.13
C GLY A 467 12.16 7.42 5.77
N LYS A 468 12.58 6.71 4.72
CA LYS A 468 12.76 7.29 3.40
C LYS A 468 11.45 7.37 2.63
N LEU A 469 11.26 8.48 1.94
CA LEU A 469 10.15 8.69 1.03
C LEU A 469 10.55 8.31 -0.40
N TYR A 470 9.64 7.64 -1.10
CA TYR A 470 9.80 7.25 -2.50
C TYR A 470 8.62 7.76 -3.32
N VAL A 471 8.91 8.15 -4.55
CA VAL A 471 7.92 8.60 -5.54
C VAL A 471 8.08 7.85 -6.85
N ALA A 472 6.97 7.55 -7.50
CA ALA A 472 6.97 6.98 -8.83
C ALA A 472 6.74 8.07 -9.88
N VAL A 473 7.62 8.13 -10.86
CA VAL A 473 7.57 9.05 -12.01
C VAL A 473 7.90 8.24 -13.26
N ASP A 474 7.06 8.29 -14.27
CA ASP A 474 7.27 7.60 -15.57
C ASP A 474 7.69 6.13 -15.42
N LYS A 475 6.95 5.37 -14.60
CA LYS A 475 7.19 3.94 -14.30
C LYS A 475 8.52 3.64 -13.59
N LYS A 476 9.18 4.66 -13.05
CA LYS A 476 10.43 4.52 -12.29
C LYS A 476 10.21 4.99 -10.86
N ILE A 477 10.88 4.33 -9.92
CA ILE A 477 10.83 4.66 -8.51
C ILE A 477 12.09 5.44 -8.14
N TYR A 478 11.89 6.60 -7.54
CA TYR A 478 12.95 7.49 -7.08
C TYR A 478 12.85 7.65 -5.56
N GLN A 479 13.99 7.73 -4.89
CA GLN A 479 14.04 8.17 -3.51
C GLN A 479 13.92 9.70 -3.50
N TRP A 480 12.99 10.22 -2.72
CA TRP A 480 12.86 11.65 -2.46
C TRP A 480 14.07 12.15 -1.67
N GLU A 481 14.63 13.31 -2.03
CA GLU A 481 15.83 13.89 -1.39
C GLU A 481 17.01 12.91 -1.26
N GLY A 482 17.20 12.05 -2.25
CA GLY A 482 18.32 11.11 -2.27
C GLY A 482 19.66 11.80 -2.51
N ASP A 483 20.68 11.46 -1.72
CA ASP A 483 22.01 12.11 -1.70
C ASP A 483 22.78 12.03 -3.04
N ALA A 484 22.46 11.06 -3.89
CA ALA A 484 23.16 10.82 -5.16
C ALA A 484 22.54 11.57 -6.37
N GLY A 485 21.54 12.40 -6.14
CA GLY A 485 20.81 13.08 -7.21
C GLY A 485 21.28 14.49 -7.48
N THR A 486 21.07 14.99 -8.71
CA THR A 486 21.18 16.43 -9.00
C THR A 486 20.08 17.17 -8.23
N LYS A 487 20.47 18.18 -7.44
CA LYS A 487 19.53 19.01 -6.71
C LYS A 487 18.59 19.73 -7.68
N LEU A 488 17.28 19.66 -7.43
CA LEU A 488 16.29 20.40 -8.19
C LEU A 488 16.39 21.90 -7.86
N SER A 489 16.12 22.73 -8.85
CA SER A 489 15.98 24.17 -8.62
C SER A 489 14.63 24.48 -7.98
N TYR A 490 14.62 25.44 -7.08
CA TYR A 490 13.41 25.95 -6.45
C TYR A 490 13.27 27.46 -6.68
N GLU A 491 12.07 27.96 -6.51
CA GLU A 491 11.75 29.36 -6.36
C GLU A 491 10.93 29.53 -5.10
N TRP A 492 11.38 30.40 -4.20
CA TRP A 492 10.67 30.75 -2.97
C TRP A 492 10.46 32.25 -2.94
N LYS A 493 9.22 32.67 -2.68
CA LYS A 493 8.82 34.06 -2.53
C LYS A 493 8.29 34.28 -1.12
N SER A 494 8.83 35.27 -0.42
CA SER A 494 8.34 35.65 0.90
C SER A 494 6.93 36.23 0.83
N LYS A 495 6.26 36.32 1.96
CA LYS A 495 5.12 37.24 2.11
C LYS A 495 5.59 38.70 1.89
N CYS A 496 4.65 39.58 1.58
CA CYS A 496 4.92 41.00 1.60
C CYS A 496 5.05 41.47 3.07
N PHE A 497 6.26 41.90 3.45
CA PHE A 497 6.51 42.48 4.74
C PHE A 497 6.11 43.95 4.66
N ILE A 498 5.24 44.44 5.58
CA ILE A 498 4.75 45.80 5.66
C ILE A 498 5.30 46.42 6.94
N PHE A 499 5.95 47.56 6.82
CA PHE A 499 6.55 48.29 7.93
C PHE A 499 5.78 49.59 8.21
N PRO A 500 5.74 50.07 9.47
CA PRO A 500 4.99 51.30 9.84
C PRO A 500 5.57 52.59 9.22
N ALA A 501 6.82 52.54 8.76
CA ALA A 501 7.48 53.69 8.11
C ALA A 501 8.44 53.16 7.02
N PRO A 502 8.72 53.96 5.98
CA PRO A 502 9.64 53.55 4.91
C PRO A 502 11.05 53.27 5.44
N VAL A 503 11.53 52.08 5.18
CA VAL A 503 12.82 51.53 5.59
C VAL A 503 13.79 51.60 4.41
N ASN A 504 15.07 51.80 4.69
CA ASN A 504 16.14 51.67 3.69
C ASN A 504 16.80 50.29 3.82
N TYR A 505 16.61 49.44 2.81
CA TYR A 505 17.18 48.12 2.79
C TYR A 505 18.63 48.19 2.30
N GLY A 506 19.61 48.11 3.21
CA GLY A 506 21.04 48.38 2.90
C GLY A 506 21.91 47.16 2.79
N ALA A 507 21.56 46.09 3.46
CA ALA A 507 22.39 44.87 3.51
C ALA A 507 21.56 43.56 3.64
N VAL A 508 22.10 42.49 3.10
CA VAL A 508 21.54 41.13 3.16
C VAL A 508 22.60 40.13 3.57
N LYS A 509 22.21 39.19 4.42
CA LYS A 509 22.93 37.95 4.71
C LYS A 509 22.03 36.77 4.49
N LEU A 510 22.49 35.84 3.69
CA LEU A 510 21.82 34.56 3.49
C LEU A 510 22.65 33.47 4.18
N ASP A 511 22.02 32.72 5.04
CA ASP A 511 22.61 31.55 5.66
C ASP A 511 22.39 30.37 4.75
N THR A 512 23.43 29.93 4.07
CA THR A 512 23.37 29.02 2.94
C THR A 512 24.36 27.88 3.08
N ASP A 513 23.99 26.71 2.59
CA ASP A 513 24.81 25.52 2.56
C ASP A 513 25.29 25.26 1.12
N PHE A 514 26.35 25.99 0.71
CA PHE A 514 27.00 25.74 -0.58
C PHE A 514 27.86 24.49 -0.48
N SER A 515 27.61 23.52 -1.36
CA SER A 515 28.43 22.30 -1.43
C SER A 515 29.78 22.51 -2.18
N MET A 516 29.87 23.59 -2.94
CA MET A 516 31.05 23.93 -3.73
C MET A 516 31.50 25.35 -3.42
N SER A 517 32.81 25.57 -3.36
CA SER A 517 33.40 26.91 -3.30
C SER A 517 33.20 27.65 -4.64
N GLY A 518 33.26 28.98 -4.64
CA GLY A 518 33.16 29.78 -5.86
C GLY A 518 34.21 29.43 -6.92
N ASP A 519 35.41 29.00 -6.50
CA ASP A 519 36.49 28.56 -7.40
C ASP A 519 36.18 27.18 -8.02
N GLU A 520 35.60 26.25 -7.26
CA GLU A 520 35.19 24.94 -7.77
C GLU A 520 34.00 25.07 -8.75
N VAL A 521 33.05 25.97 -8.49
CA VAL A 521 31.96 26.31 -9.42
C VAL A 521 32.53 26.83 -10.72
N GLY A 522 33.52 27.73 -10.66
CA GLY A 522 34.21 28.25 -11.86
C GLY A 522 34.92 27.15 -12.64
N ALA A 523 35.61 26.26 -11.98
CA ALA A 523 36.34 25.15 -12.61
C ALA A 523 35.35 24.14 -13.27
N ALA A 524 34.25 23.81 -12.59
CA ALA A 524 33.22 22.92 -13.15
C ALA A 524 32.54 23.51 -14.38
N GLN A 525 32.27 24.81 -14.39
CA GLN A 525 31.70 25.49 -15.57
C GLN A 525 32.70 25.48 -16.75
N ILE A 526 33.96 25.76 -16.52
CA ILE A 526 35.00 25.73 -17.57
C ILE A 526 35.12 24.31 -18.15
N ALA A 527 35.10 23.28 -17.29
CA ALA A 527 35.16 21.89 -17.75
C ALA A 527 33.95 21.51 -18.61
N PHE A 528 32.72 21.92 -18.21
CA PHE A 528 31.52 21.71 -18.95
C PHE A 528 31.53 22.41 -20.32
N ASP A 529 31.91 23.70 -20.33
CA ASP A 529 32.05 24.49 -21.56
C ASP A 529 33.10 23.89 -22.50
N GLY A 530 34.15 23.32 -21.95
CA GLY A 530 35.18 22.59 -22.69
C GLY A 530 34.61 21.32 -23.38
N LEU A 531 33.78 20.54 -22.67
CA LEU A 531 33.10 19.37 -23.24
C LEU A 531 32.10 19.78 -24.34
N VAL A 532 31.32 20.83 -24.12
CA VAL A 532 30.41 21.38 -25.13
C VAL A 532 31.17 21.79 -26.38
N ALA A 533 32.28 22.49 -26.23
CA ALA A 533 33.15 22.91 -27.34
C ALA A 533 33.76 21.70 -28.08
N SER A 534 34.18 20.68 -27.35
CA SER A 534 34.74 19.45 -27.95
C SER A 534 33.66 18.69 -28.75
N ASN A 535 32.49 18.51 -28.17
CA ASN A 535 31.36 17.88 -28.87
C ASN A 535 30.93 18.69 -30.12
N GLN A 536 30.92 20.03 -30.03
CA GLN A 536 30.62 20.89 -31.16
C GLN A 536 31.69 20.82 -32.26
N ALA A 537 32.95 20.64 -31.88
CA ALA A 537 34.02 20.45 -32.82
C ALA A 537 33.91 19.12 -33.59
N LEU A 538 33.49 18.05 -32.89
CA LEU A 538 33.19 16.76 -33.54
C LEU A 538 32.03 16.88 -34.54
N ILE A 539 30.95 17.58 -34.15
CA ILE A 539 29.81 17.86 -35.05
C ILE A 539 30.29 18.63 -36.27
N ASN A 540 31.02 19.73 -36.08
CA ASN A 540 31.49 20.61 -37.16
C ASN A 540 32.56 19.93 -38.02
N GLY A 541 33.31 18.98 -37.49
CA GLY A 541 34.33 18.22 -38.22
C GLY A 541 33.81 17.03 -39.01
N GLY A 542 32.52 16.75 -38.93
CA GLY A 542 31.90 15.60 -39.61
C GLY A 542 32.37 14.23 -39.08
N LYS A 543 32.96 14.19 -37.84
CA LYS A 543 33.49 12.96 -37.23
C LYS A 543 32.53 12.31 -36.26
N MET A 544 31.25 12.64 -36.34
CA MET A 544 30.22 12.11 -35.49
C MET A 544 29.78 10.71 -35.92
N ASN A 545 29.83 9.76 -35.02
CA ASN A 545 29.25 8.44 -35.21
C ASN A 545 27.77 8.48 -34.81
N ASP A 546 26.92 8.98 -35.70
CA ASP A 546 25.49 9.12 -35.41
C ASP A 546 24.66 7.97 -35.98
N GLY A 547 25.21 6.80 -36.09
CA GLY A 547 24.52 5.55 -36.40
C GLY A 547 23.45 5.70 -37.50
N LEU A 548 23.66 5.16 -38.68
CA LEU A 548 22.68 4.69 -39.69
C LEU A 548 21.53 5.63 -40.16
N ALA A 549 21.47 6.90 -39.80
CA ALA A 549 20.36 7.76 -40.18
C ALA A 549 20.63 8.72 -41.37
N ASP A 550 21.86 8.75 -41.93
CA ASP A 550 22.20 9.62 -43.07
C ASP A 550 22.42 8.84 -44.38
N PRO A 551 21.85 9.29 -45.51
CA PRO A 551 21.94 8.61 -46.79
C PRO A 551 23.33 8.65 -47.47
N ALA A 552 24.31 9.32 -46.90
CA ALA A 552 25.69 9.38 -47.45
C ALA A 552 26.60 8.32 -46.80
N PHE A 553 26.34 7.06 -47.10
CA PHE A 553 27.23 5.96 -46.75
C PHE A 553 28.59 6.16 -47.43
N GLY A 554 29.60 6.63 -46.71
CA GLY A 554 30.96 6.76 -47.22
C GLY A 554 31.67 8.07 -46.83
N GLU A 555 31.01 9.04 -46.22
CA GLU A 555 31.64 10.30 -45.79
C GLU A 555 32.14 10.31 -44.34
N TYR A 556 31.80 9.28 -43.52
CA TYR A 556 32.20 9.20 -42.13
C TYR A 556 33.19 8.05 -41.89
N GLU A 557 34.23 8.29 -41.11
CA GLU A 557 35.16 7.25 -40.68
C GLU A 557 34.42 6.25 -39.74
N ILE A 558 34.42 4.97 -40.11
CA ILE A 558 33.96 3.91 -39.23
C ILE A 558 34.89 3.86 -37.99
N GLY A 559 34.41 4.27 -36.82
CA GLY A 559 35.20 4.36 -35.58
C GLY A 559 35.58 5.81 -35.21
N GLY A 560 34.81 6.81 -35.66
CA GLY A 560 34.95 8.19 -35.20
C GLY A 560 34.76 8.36 -33.69
N ASP A 561 35.25 9.46 -33.14
CA ASP A 561 35.17 9.75 -31.70
C ASP A 561 33.71 9.91 -31.25
N GLU A 562 33.32 9.18 -30.20
CA GLU A 562 32.00 9.35 -29.57
C GLU A 562 31.87 10.71 -28.92
N MET A 563 30.71 11.36 -29.12
CA MET A 563 30.36 12.52 -28.30
C MET A 563 30.36 12.14 -26.82
N GLN A 564 31.08 12.91 -26.02
CA GLN A 564 31.06 12.73 -24.58
C GLN A 564 29.68 13.13 -24.03
N PRO A 565 29.01 12.27 -23.28
CA PRO A 565 27.76 12.66 -22.63
C PRO A 565 28.02 13.85 -21.71
N LEU A 566 27.27 14.94 -21.90
CA LEU A 566 27.38 16.10 -21.03
C LEU A 566 26.89 15.69 -19.63
N PRO A 567 27.75 15.73 -18.60
CA PRO A 567 27.31 15.49 -17.26
C PRO A 567 26.30 16.58 -16.85
N PRO A 568 25.27 16.28 -16.07
CA PRO A 568 24.43 17.33 -15.53
C PRO A 568 25.31 18.31 -14.75
N LEU A 569 25.20 19.59 -15.07
CA LEU A 569 26.01 20.63 -14.43
C LEU A 569 25.48 20.84 -13.00
N ALA A 570 26.00 20.09 -12.06
CA ALA A 570 25.66 20.17 -10.64
C ALA A 570 26.37 21.38 -9.99
N ILE A 571 26.11 22.58 -10.51
CA ILE A 571 26.66 23.81 -9.94
C ILE A 571 25.66 24.39 -8.96
N ASP A 572 26.14 24.67 -7.75
CA ASP A 572 25.38 25.43 -6.76
C ASP A 572 25.05 26.82 -7.33
N SER A 573 23.77 27.10 -7.45
CA SER A 573 23.24 28.35 -8.00
C SER A 573 22.17 28.92 -7.08
N LEU A 574 22.34 30.15 -6.66
CA LEU A 574 21.36 30.88 -5.86
C LEU A 574 21.22 32.30 -6.40
N GLN A 575 19.98 32.68 -6.75
CA GLN A 575 19.62 34.02 -7.16
C GLN A 575 18.80 34.66 -6.05
N PHE A 576 19.23 35.82 -5.60
CA PHE A 576 18.51 36.67 -4.67
C PHE A 576 17.86 37.84 -5.43
N GLN A 577 16.60 38.13 -5.14
CA GLN A 577 15.89 39.28 -5.66
C GLN A 577 15.10 39.96 -4.54
N ILE A 578 15.03 41.29 -4.57
CA ILE A 578 14.19 42.08 -3.66
C ILE A 578 13.25 42.96 -4.48
N PHE A 579 12.00 42.90 -4.11
CA PHE A 579 10.94 43.71 -4.66
C PHE A 579 10.46 44.67 -3.60
N THR A 580 10.23 45.94 -3.98
CA THR A 580 9.51 46.92 -3.16
C THR A 580 8.49 47.61 -4.02
N ASP A 581 7.30 47.89 -3.46
CA ASP A 581 6.17 48.46 -4.19
C ASP A 581 5.79 47.62 -5.43
N GLY A 582 5.96 46.30 -5.37
CA GLY A 582 5.72 45.37 -6.47
C GLY A 582 6.76 45.44 -7.60
N LEU A 583 7.81 46.26 -7.49
CA LEU A 583 8.84 46.42 -8.51
C LEU A 583 10.15 45.78 -8.09
N LEU A 584 10.80 45.06 -9.01
CA LEU A 584 12.15 44.53 -8.78
C LEU A 584 13.15 45.66 -8.61
N LYS A 585 13.79 45.73 -7.47
CA LYS A 585 14.80 46.75 -7.14
C LYS A 585 16.23 46.26 -7.28
N TYR A 586 16.45 44.99 -6.96
CA TYR A 586 17.77 44.40 -7.05
C TYR A 586 17.72 42.88 -7.31
N SER A 587 18.69 42.39 -8.08
CA SER A 587 18.83 40.99 -8.38
C SER A 587 20.32 40.66 -8.37
N ARG A 588 20.70 39.57 -7.70
CA ARG A 588 22.10 39.14 -7.56
C ARG A 588 22.21 37.61 -7.54
N LYS A 589 23.17 37.09 -8.30
CA LYS A 589 23.66 35.71 -8.13
C LYS A 589 24.54 35.67 -6.88
N VAL A 590 24.18 34.78 -5.94
CA VAL A 590 24.88 34.58 -4.67
C VAL A 590 25.71 33.32 -4.79
N THR A 591 27.01 33.44 -4.45
CA THR A 591 28.00 32.35 -4.57
C THR A 591 28.66 31.99 -3.25
N SER A 592 28.27 32.66 -2.16
CA SER A 592 28.78 32.40 -0.81
C SER A 592 27.83 32.95 0.25
N SER A 593 27.93 32.48 1.48
CA SER A 593 27.14 32.97 2.65
C SER A 593 27.58 34.34 3.15
N ARG A 594 28.53 35.02 2.48
CA ARG A 594 28.99 36.37 2.90
C ARG A 594 27.92 37.39 2.70
N ALA A 595 27.71 38.25 3.73
CA ALA A 595 26.83 39.38 3.64
C ALA A 595 27.18 40.33 2.50
N PHE A 596 26.20 40.91 1.84
CA PHE A 596 26.43 41.85 0.75
C PHE A 596 25.52 43.08 0.88
N ARG A 597 25.95 44.16 0.26
CA ARG A 597 25.21 45.44 0.25
C ARG A 597 24.14 45.45 -0.87
N LEU A 598 23.03 46.06 -0.56
CA LEU A 598 22.00 46.42 -1.54
C LEU A 598 22.30 47.83 -2.09
N PRO A 599 21.81 48.16 -3.31
CA PRO A 599 21.92 49.52 -3.85
C PRO A 599 21.21 50.53 -2.94
N SER A 600 21.75 51.70 -2.87
CA SER A 600 21.10 52.83 -2.16
C SER A 600 20.14 53.57 -3.07
N GLY A 601 19.26 54.36 -2.49
CA GLY A 601 18.39 55.32 -3.22
C GLY A 601 16.93 54.96 -3.30
N TYR A 602 16.46 53.96 -2.58
CA TYR A 602 15.04 53.68 -2.41
C TYR A 602 14.68 53.43 -0.95
N LYS A 603 13.54 53.92 -0.55
CA LYS A 603 12.89 53.63 0.72
C LYS A 603 11.49 53.12 0.41
N SER A 604 11.06 52.11 1.13
CA SER A 604 9.71 51.58 1.00
C SER A 604 9.22 51.07 2.35
N ASP A 605 7.91 51.13 2.54
CA ASP A 605 7.25 50.51 3.69
C ASP A 605 6.88 49.08 3.48
N ASN A 606 7.18 48.54 2.29
CA ASN A 606 6.94 47.13 1.99
C ASN A 606 8.12 46.47 1.25
N CYS A 607 8.31 45.17 1.46
CA CYS A 607 9.25 44.40 0.68
C CYS A 607 8.84 42.94 0.55
N GLU A 608 9.24 42.33 -0.55
CA GLU A 608 9.19 40.90 -0.82
C GLU A 608 10.55 40.40 -1.28
N ILE A 609 10.90 39.21 -0.89
CA ILE A 609 12.16 38.53 -1.29
C ILE A 609 11.80 37.33 -2.15
N VAL A 610 12.56 37.16 -3.23
CA VAL A 610 12.52 35.93 -4.03
C VAL A 610 13.92 35.31 -4.02
N LEU A 611 13.94 34.01 -3.71
CA LEU A 611 15.13 33.17 -3.76
C LEU A 611 14.87 32.06 -4.79
N SER A 612 15.75 31.90 -5.75
CA SER A 612 15.66 30.82 -6.71
C SER A 612 17.03 30.16 -6.94
N GLY A 613 17.04 28.84 -6.99
CA GLY A 613 18.28 28.08 -7.15
C GLY A 613 18.17 26.65 -6.66
N ASN A 614 19.30 26.01 -6.43
CA ASN A 614 19.43 24.64 -5.94
C ASN A 614 20.20 24.53 -4.61
N VAL A 615 20.49 25.68 -3.96
CA VAL A 615 21.24 25.76 -2.71
C VAL A 615 20.26 25.87 -1.54
N LYS A 616 20.47 25.08 -0.49
CA LYS A 616 19.67 25.20 0.75
C LYS A 616 19.92 26.55 1.42
N VAL A 617 18.86 27.27 1.73
CA VAL A 617 18.89 28.52 2.48
C VAL A 617 18.14 28.29 3.79
N SER A 618 18.84 28.44 4.92
CA SER A 618 18.27 28.27 6.26
C SER A 618 17.69 29.57 6.81
N ALA A 619 18.28 30.71 6.45
CA ALA A 619 17.79 32.02 6.86
C ALA A 619 18.16 33.11 5.83
N ALA A 620 17.29 34.10 5.72
CA ALA A 620 17.54 35.32 4.96
C ALA A 620 17.28 36.51 5.88
N VAL A 621 18.31 37.30 6.15
CA VAL A 621 18.27 38.47 7.02
C VAL A 621 18.53 39.69 6.19
N ILE A 622 17.65 40.70 6.30
CA ILE A 622 17.82 42.03 5.68
C ILE A 622 17.92 43.06 6.79
N ALA A 623 18.86 43.97 6.65
CA ALA A 623 19.08 45.09 7.60
C ALA A 623 19.30 46.39 6.86
N GLU A 624 19.12 47.51 7.54
CA GLU A 624 19.37 48.83 6.99
C GLU A 624 20.90 49.06 6.75
N THR A 625 21.75 48.42 7.56
CA THR A 625 23.22 48.55 7.49
C THR A 625 23.87 47.19 7.63
N MET A 626 25.17 47.16 7.22
CA MET A 626 26.00 45.95 7.44
C MET A 626 26.20 45.62 8.92
N ASP A 627 26.20 46.65 9.80
CA ASP A 627 26.35 46.41 11.24
C ASP A 627 25.07 45.85 11.87
N GLY A 628 23.90 46.21 11.38
CA GLY A 628 22.63 45.61 11.81
C GLY A 628 22.50 44.11 11.53
N LEU A 629 23.29 43.56 10.59
CA LEU A 629 23.39 42.13 10.37
C LEU A 629 24.21 41.37 11.41
N LYS A 630 24.91 42.07 12.32
CA LYS A 630 25.71 41.43 13.38
C LYS A 630 24.91 41.22 14.67
N GLU A 631 23.74 41.82 14.73
CA GLU A 631 22.83 41.79 15.92
C GLU A 631 21.84 40.62 15.84
N VAL A 632 21.86 39.85 14.74
CA VAL A 632 20.93 38.74 14.48
C VAL A 632 21.65 37.40 14.42
#